data_a0a9347ce027a6c2d4e1864dd329aaba
#
_entry.id   a0a9347ce027a6c2d4e1864dd329aaba
#
_cell.length_a   1.000
_cell.length_b   1.000
_cell.length_c   1.000
_cell.angle_alpha   90.00
_cell.angle_beta   90.00
_cell.angle_gamma   90.00
#
_symmetry.space_group_name_H-M   'P 1'
#
loop_
_entity.id
_entity.type
_entity.pdbx_description
1 polymer ?
#
loop_
_entity_poly.entity_id
_entity_poly.type
_entity_poly.pdbx_seq_one_letter_code
_entity_poly.pdbx_strand_id
1 'polypeptide(L)' 'CVIRGETTHYEAVAGECARGIQDAQLATGVPIAFGALTVENLDQALARSEPPGGHNVGEDGANVAVEMARLVQRVRSG' A
#
# COMPACT_ATOMS: atom_id res chain seq x y z
N CYS A 1 0.04 8.61 2.24
CA CYS A 1 1.07 9.11 1.32
C CYS A 1 2.16 9.84 2.11
N VAL A 2 3.40 9.49 1.87
CA VAL A 2 4.56 10.13 2.49
C VAL A 2 5.41 10.77 1.41
N ILE A 3 5.61 12.07 1.50
CA ILE A 3 6.40 12.84 0.53
C ILE A 3 7.72 13.23 1.20
N ARG A 4 8.84 13.01 0.53
CA ARG A 4 10.16 13.36 1.05
C ARG A 4 10.26 14.88 1.27
N GLY A 5 10.66 15.26 2.48
CA GLY A 5 10.93 16.64 2.85
C GLY A 5 12.41 16.90 3.03
N GLU A 6 12.73 17.98 3.76
CA GLU A 6 14.11 18.40 4.01
C GLU A 6 14.79 17.62 5.12
N THR A 7 14.03 16.83 5.88
CA THR A 7 14.56 16.08 7.03
C THR A 7 14.58 14.57 6.74
N THR A 8 15.30 13.81 7.58
CA THR A 8 15.36 12.36 7.51
C THR A 8 14.07 11.68 8.03
N HIS A 9 13.10 12.47 8.48
CA HIS A 9 11.84 11.96 9.01
C HIS A 9 11.09 11.08 7.99
N TYR A 10 11.22 11.39 6.70
CA TYR A 10 10.63 10.62 5.61
C TYR A 10 11.03 9.14 5.67
N GLU A 11 12.33 8.84 5.83
CA GLU A 11 12.81 7.45 5.85
C GLU A 11 12.24 6.70 7.06
N ALA A 12 12.18 7.34 8.21
CA ALA A 12 11.65 6.73 9.43
C ALA A 12 10.16 6.40 9.29
N VAL A 13 9.37 7.34 8.82
CA VAL A 13 7.92 7.16 8.67
C VAL A 13 7.62 6.13 7.58
N ALA A 14 8.25 6.24 6.43
CA ALA A 14 8.02 5.33 5.30
C ALA A 14 8.43 3.89 5.65
N GLY A 15 9.60 3.72 6.28
CA GLY A 15 10.10 2.40 6.67
C GLY A 15 9.25 1.73 7.73
N GLU A 16 8.83 2.46 8.75
CA GLU A 16 7.99 1.91 9.82
C GLU A 16 6.57 1.61 9.35
N CYS A 17 6.03 2.41 8.43
CA CYS A 17 4.72 2.14 7.83
C CYS A 17 4.75 0.82 7.05
N ALA A 18 5.76 0.63 6.20
CA ALA A 18 5.91 -0.59 5.41
C ALA A 18 6.10 -1.81 6.32
N ARG A 19 6.95 -1.70 7.34
CA ARG A 19 7.23 -2.78 8.27
C ARG A 19 6.00 -3.12 9.10
N GLY A 20 5.26 -2.13 9.57
CA GLY A 20 4.03 -2.34 10.35
C GLY A 20 2.96 -3.10 9.57
N ILE A 21 2.79 -2.77 8.30
CA ILE A 21 1.85 -3.47 7.41
C ILE A 21 2.28 -4.93 7.24
N GLN A 22 3.55 -5.18 6.99
CA GLN A 22 4.08 -6.53 6.83
C GLN A 22 3.93 -7.36 8.12
N ASP A 23 4.25 -6.79 9.28
CA ASP A 23 4.13 -7.46 10.57
C ASP A 23 2.67 -7.81 10.87
N ALA A 24 1.74 -6.89 10.59
CA ALA A 24 0.32 -7.14 10.79
C ALA A 24 -0.19 -8.28 9.89
N GLN A 25 0.24 -8.32 8.64
CA GLN A 25 -0.12 -9.38 7.71
C GLN A 25 0.37 -10.75 8.20
N LEU A 26 1.62 -10.81 8.64
CA LEU A 26 2.21 -12.06 9.14
C LEU A 26 1.57 -12.51 10.45
N ALA A 27 1.27 -11.58 11.36
CA ALA A 27 0.68 -11.90 12.65
C ALA A 27 -0.78 -12.37 12.55
N THR A 28 -1.55 -11.81 11.64
CA THR A 28 -2.98 -12.09 11.52
C THR A 28 -3.32 -13.12 10.46
N GLY A 29 -2.45 -13.35 9.49
CA GLY A 29 -2.72 -14.19 8.33
C GLY A 29 -3.71 -13.54 7.35
N VAL A 30 -4.04 -12.26 7.55
CA VAL A 30 -4.93 -11.52 6.66
C VAL A 30 -4.10 -10.81 5.59
N PRO A 31 -4.36 -11.01 4.29
CA PRO A 31 -3.64 -10.29 3.25
C PRO A 31 -3.92 -8.79 3.35
N ILE A 32 -2.86 -8.00 3.32
CA ILE A 32 -2.97 -6.54 3.37
C ILE A 32 -2.30 -5.98 2.11
N ALA A 33 -3.08 -5.33 1.25
CA ALA A 33 -2.54 -4.69 0.07
C ALA A 33 -1.73 -3.45 0.47
N PHE A 34 -0.55 -3.28 -0.12
CA PHE A 34 0.32 -2.15 0.18
C PHE A 34 -0.11 -0.95 -0.67
N GLY A 35 -0.94 -0.09 -0.07
CA GLY A 35 -1.42 1.16 -0.70
C GLY A 35 -0.73 2.41 -0.19
N ALA A 36 0.31 2.26 0.64
CA ALA A 36 1.08 3.39 1.14
C ALA A 36 1.97 3.94 0.02
N LEU A 37 1.84 5.23 -0.24
CA LEU A 37 2.56 5.91 -1.30
C LEU A 37 3.73 6.68 -0.71
N THR A 38 4.95 6.36 -1.14
CA THR A 38 6.17 7.01 -0.69
C THR A 38 6.87 7.62 -1.90
N VAL A 39 6.93 8.93 -1.94
CA VAL A 39 7.42 9.65 -3.12
C VAL A 39 8.41 10.75 -2.75
N GLU A 40 9.20 11.19 -3.73
CA GLU A 40 10.20 12.24 -3.53
C GLU A 40 9.58 13.65 -3.54
N ASN A 41 8.47 13.84 -4.26
CA ASN A 41 7.83 15.15 -4.40
C ASN A 41 6.33 15.03 -4.68
N LEU A 42 5.64 16.18 -4.64
CA LEU A 42 4.20 16.24 -4.85
C LEU A 42 3.79 15.79 -6.26
N ASP A 43 4.59 16.11 -7.27
CA ASP A 43 4.26 15.73 -8.65
C ASP A 43 4.19 14.21 -8.79
N GLN A 44 5.09 13.48 -8.14
CA GLN A 44 5.05 12.02 -8.12
C GLN A 44 3.80 11.50 -7.42
N ALA A 45 3.38 12.16 -6.33
CA ALA A 45 2.17 11.79 -5.60
C ALA A 45 0.93 11.98 -6.49
N LEU A 46 0.84 13.11 -7.18
CA LEU A 46 -0.27 13.41 -8.07
C LEU A 46 -0.33 12.45 -9.26
N ALA A 47 0.83 12.08 -9.81
CA ALA A 47 0.90 11.14 -10.93
C ALA A 47 0.38 9.75 -10.57
N ARG A 48 0.38 9.37 -9.28
CA ARG A 48 -0.06 8.07 -8.79
C ARG A 48 -1.43 8.08 -8.13
N SER A 49 -2.11 9.23 -8.17
CA SER A 49 -3.44 9.42 -7.59
C SER A 49 -4.43 10.01 -8.60
N GLU A 50 -4.30 9.63 -9.85
CA GLU A 50 -5.20 10.06 -10.92
C GLU A 50 -6.62 9.54 -10.68
N PRO A 51 -7.65 10.11 -11.36
CA PRO A 51 -9.01 9.58 -11.27
C PRO A 51 -9.09 8.10 -11.62
N PRO A 52 -10.12 7.38 -11.14
CA PRO A 52 -10.29 5.95 -11.44
C PRO A 52 -10.18 5.66 -12.94
N GLY A 53 -9.44 4.59 -13.27
CA GLY A 53 -9.11 4.23 -14.65
C GLY A 53 -7.75 4.73 -15.12
N GLY A 54 -7.15 5.70 -14.40
CA GLY A 54 -5.77 6.14 -14.62
C GLY A 54 -4.82 5.49 -13.61
N HIS A 55 -3.69 6.11 -13.34
CA HIS A 55 -2.72 5.67 -12.34
C HIS A 55 -3.22 6.03 -10.93
N ASN A 56 -3.80 5.06 -10.23
CA ASN A 56 -4.33 5.28 -8.90
C ASN A 56 -3.97 4.12 -7.98
N VAL A 57 -3.05 4.37 -7.04
CA VAL A 57 -2.55 3.37 -6.10
C VAL A 57 -3.64 2.85 -5.18
N GLY A 58 -4.57 3.72 -4.77
CA GLY A 58 -5.70 3.31 -3.93
C GLY A 58 -6.64 2.35 -4.63
N GLU A 59 -6.96 2.62 -5.88
CA GLU A 59 -7.79 1.73 -6.71
C GLU A 59 -7.09 0.38 -6.92
N ASP A 60 -5.82 0.39 -7.28
CA ASP A 60 -5.02 -0.83 -7.45
C ASP A 60 -4.96 -1.63 -6.16
N GLY A 61 -4.74 -0.97 -5.02
CA GLY A 61 -4.71 -1.61 -3.72
C GLY A 61 -6.04 -2.26 -3.36
N ALA A 62 -7.15 -1.59 -3.64
CA ALA A 62 -8.49 -2.14 -3.37
C ALA A 62 -8.75 -3.40 -4.22
N ASN A 63 -8.38 -3.37 -5.49
CA ASN A 63 -8.53 -4.52 -6.38
C ASN A 63 -7.68 -5.70 -5.92
N VAL A 64 -6.44 -5.45 -5.53
CA VAL A 64 -5.55 -6.49 -5.00
C VAL A 64 -6.10 -7.07 -3.71
N ALA A 65 -6.63 -6.25 -2.81
CA ALA A 65 -7.19 -6.71 -1.54
C ALA A 65 -8.36 -7.67 -1.76
N VAL A 66 -9.27 -7.35 -2.67
CA VAL A 66 -10.40 -8.23 -3.00
C VAL A 66 -9.92 -9.54 -3.63
N GLU A 67 -8.99 -9.46 -4.57
CA GLU A 67 -8.43 -10.62 -5.25
C GLU A 67 -7.72 -11.56 -4.27
N MET A 68 -6.91 -11.02 -3.37
CA MET A 68 -6.20 -11.80 -2.36
C MET A 68 -7.13 -12.40 -1.33
N ALA A 69 -8.16 -11.69 -0.91
CA ALA A 69 -9.16 -12.23 0.03
C ALA A 69 -9.87 -13.45 -0.57
N ARG A 70 -10.24 -13.36 -1.84
CA ARG A 70 -10.88 -14.49 -2.57
C ARG A 70 -9.95 -15.67 -2.73
N LEU A 71 -8.68 -15.40 -3.05
CA LEU A 71 -7.67 -16.45 -3.21
C LEU A 71 -7.44 -17.20 -1.90
N VAL A 72 -7.25 -16.50 -0.79
CA VAL A 72 -7.05 -17.10 0.53
C VAL A 72 -8.26 -17.94 0.92
N GLN A 73 -9.47 -17.45 0.70
CA GLN A 73 -10.70 -18.18 0.97
C GLN A 73 -10.77 -19.48 0.16
N ARG A 74 -10.41 -19.43 -1.11
CA ARG A 74 -10.37 -20.61 -1.98
C ARG A 74 -9.36 -21.65 -1.50
N VAL A 75 -8.16 -21.21 -1.15
CA VAL A 75 -7.10 -22.10 -0.69
C VAL A 75 -7.49 -22.76 0.65
N ARG A 76 -8.10 -22.03 1.57
CA ARG A 76 -8.49 -22.54 2.88
C ARG A 76 -9.69 -23.48 2.80
N SER A 77 -10.58 -23.29 1.85
CA SER A 77 -11.78 -24.15 1.69
C SER A 77 -11.57 -25.31 0.72
N GLY A 78 -10.50 -25.27 0.00
CA GLY A 78 -10.13 -26.32 -0.95
C GLY A 78 -9.24 -27.34 -0.35
#